data_31b60c0c3f9233424c4a9e91173df25d
#
_entry.id   31b60c0c3f9233424c4a9e91173df25d
#
_cell.length_a   1.000
_cell.length_b   1.000
_cell.length_c   1.000
_cell.angle_alpha   90.00
_cell.angle_beta   90.00
_cell.angle_gamma   90.00
#
_symmetry.space_group_name_H-M   'P 1'
#
loop_
_entity.id
_entity.type
_entity.pdbx_description
1 polymer ?
#
loop_
_entity_poly.entity_id
_entity_poly.type
_entity_poly.pdbx_seq_one_letter_code
_entity_poly.pdbx_strand_id
1 'polypeptide(L)'
;MDEVGHHRRAGLHVARGAVSLAMAACLLSSCTQETSDHQTRQGRAASGSVTAPGNVAGRSALPVPKSSSDEVAGRLPSVPGASNAPALARQLELAAATLRDRGAAASHVRRAGEFQQLAVGTLAAASGTFRTKVTSRLRPQTAVMVRGAVRATSLLHAMTSPQRRLPRWRIVAPPPPRELLGYYRVAQRRTGVPWTYLAAIHLVETRMGRIRGASTAGALGPMQFLPATWDLYGAGGDINDPRDAILAAARLLKANGAPGDMSEALRHYNQSTKYVRAVSEYARTMTRSRSAYRGYWHWRVLYRHARGTYVLPVGYPKVRPVLMRVG
;
A
#
# COMPACT_ATOMS: atom_id res chain seq x y z
N MET A 1 -18.85 40.56 49.52
CA MET A 1 -17.81 41.09 48.59
C MET A 1 -16.94 39.91 48.24
N ASP A 2 -17.37 39.13 47.27
CA ASP A 2 -16.57 38.02 46.73
C ASP A 2 -16.78 37.95 45.23
N GLU A 3 -15.75 38.38 44.52
CA GLU A 3 -15.66 38.28 43.08
C GLU A 3 -15.19 36.87 42.70
N VAL A 4 -16.09 36.07 42.11
CA VAL A 4 -15.76 34.76 41.55
C VAL A 4 -15.33 34.96 40.08
N GLY A 5 -14.02 34.78 39.86
CA GLY A 5 -13.42 34.85 38.55
C GLY A 5 -13.88 33.71 37.64
N HIS A 6 -14.58 34.03 36.54
CA HIS A 6 -14.96 33.11 35.49
C HIS A 6 -13.79 32.89 34.53
N HIS A 7 -13.07 31.76 34.67
CA HIS A 7 -12.18 31.29 33.64
C HIS A 7 -12.99 30.79 32.44
N ARG A 8 -13.04 31.60 31.36
CA ARG A 8 -13.52 31.19 30.05
C ARG A 8 -12.55 30.17 29.46
N ARG A 9 -12.98 28.91 29.35
CA ARG A 9 -12.32 27.92 28.48
C ARG A 9 -12.59 28.30 27.04
N ALA A 10 -11.56 28.76 26.34
CA ALA A 10 -11.59 28.93 24.90
C ALA A 10 -11.67 27.53 24.26
N GLY A 11 -12.86 27.16 23.80
CA GLY A 11 -13.06 25.98 22.96
C GLY A 11 -12.43 26.21 21.60
N LEU A 12 -11.37 25.49 21.31
CA LEU A 12 -10.76 25.45 19.99
C LEU A 12 -11.73 24.71 19.03
N HIS A 13 -12.55 25.46 18.33
CA HIS A 13 -13.32 24.92 17.22
C HIS A 13 -12.37 24.62 16.05
N VAL A 14 -11.84 23.37 16.02
CA VAL A 14 -11.16 22.85 14.84
C VAL A 14 -12.20 22.79 13.70
N ALA A 15 -12.00 23.63 12.70
CA ALA A 15 -12.81 23.66 11.50
C ALA A 15 -12.87 22.24 10.90
N ARG A 16 -14.08 21.70 10.78
CA ARG A 16 -14.38 20.45 10.06
C ARG A 16 -14.16 20.69 8.57
N GLY A 17 -12.91 20.73 8.15
CA GLY A 17 -12.53 20.70 6.74
C GLY A 17 -12.89 19.33 6.16
N ALA A 18 -13.74 19.31 5.15
CA ALA A 18 -14.09 18.13 4.39
C ALA A 18 -12.81 17.54 3.76
N VAL A 19 -12.29 16.45 4.34
CA VAL A 19 -11.20 15.68 3.77
C VAL A 19 -11.76 14.87 2.61
N SER A 20 -11.42 15.31 1.41
CA SER A 20 -11.96 14.85 0.14
C SER A 20 -11.62 13.39 -0.16
N LEU A 21 -12.55 12.74 -0.80
CA LEU A 21 -12.68 11.40 -1.38
C LEU A 21 -11.53 11.00 -2.33
N ALA A 22 -10.27 10.97 -1.91
CA ALA A 22 -9.15 10.93 -2.86
C ALA A 22 -8.27 9.66 -2.85
N MET A 23 -8.43 8.77 -1.90
CA MET A 23 -7.32 7.85 -1.57
C MET A 23 -7.45 6.40 -2.04
N ALA A 24 -8.66 5.89 -2.27
CA ALA A 24 -8.80 4.56 -2.88
C ALA A 24 -8.47 4.55 -4.39
N ALA A 25 -8.31 5.73 -4.97
CA ALA A 25 -8.07 5.94 -6.40
C ALA A 25 -6.63 5.65 -6.85
N CYS A 26 -5.65 5.54 -5.95
CA CYS A 26 -4.26 5.25 -6.37
C CYS A 26 -4.07 3.90 -7.06
N LEU A 27 -4.95 2.96 -6.81
CA LEU A 27 -5.00 1.74 -7.60
C LEU A 27 -5.92 1.87 -8.84
N LEU A 28 -6.59 3.03 -9.11
CA LEU A 28 -7.90 2.92 -9.69
C LEU A 28 -8.48 4.04 -10.56
N SER A 29 -7.93 5.22 -10.74
CA SER A 29 -8.57 6.20 -11.63
C SER A 29 -7.63 7.07 -12.44
N SER A 30 -7.83 6.98 -13.74
CA SER A 30 -7.53 8.05 -14.68
C SER A 30 -8.87 8.58 -15.15
N CYS A 31 -9.31 9.73 -14.67
CA CYS A 31 -10.39 10.49 -15.31
C CYS A 31 -9.79 11.53 -16.24
N THR A 32 -10.39 11.62 -17.41
CA THR A 32 -10.20 12.57 -18.48
C THR A 32 -10.17 14.01 -17.98
N GLN A 33 -9.10 14.73 -18.30
CA GLN A 33 -9.14 16.18 -18.45
C GLN A 33 -8.91 16.49 -19.91
N GLU A 34 -9.90 17.10 -20.52
CA GLU A 34 -9.80 17.75 -21.82
C GLU A 34 -8.82 18.91 -21.72
N THR A 35 -7.91 18.94 -22.65
CA THR A 35 -6.94 20.00 -22.85
C THR A 35 -7.62 21.18 -23.51
N SER A 36 -7.55 22.35 -22.89
CA SER A 36 -7.65 23.63 -23.59
C SER A 36 -6.25 24.16 -23.80
N ASP A 37 -5.85 24.17 -25.08
CA ASP A 37 -4.67 24.84 -25.56
C ASP A 37 -4.79 26.35 -25.36
N HIS A 38 -3.78 26.97 -24.75
CA HIS A 38 -3.41 28.33 -25.06
C HIS A 38 -1.88 28.43 -25.14
N GLN A 39 -1.44 28.61 -26.40
CA GLN A 39 -0.11 29.08 -26.74
C GLN A 39 0.12 30.50 -26.19
N THR A 40 1.31 30.77 -25.66
CA THR A 40 2.01 32.02 -25.95
C THR A 40 3.53 31.83 -25.85
N ARG A 41 4.18 32.48 -26.78
CA ARG A 41 5.57 32.43 -27.23
C ARG A 41 6.53 33.24 -26.36
N GLN A 42 7.80 32.85 -26.46
CA GLN A 42 9.04 33.61 -26.54
C GLN A 42 9.70 34.18 -25.27
N GLY A 43 11.00 33.84 -25.16
CA GLY A 43 12.01 34.59 -24.35
C GLY A 43 13.35 33.85 -24.31
N ARG A 44 14.29 34.36 -25.06
CA ARG A 44 15.61 33.87 -25.50
C ARG A 44 16.73 34.19 -24.49
N ALA A 45 17.64 33.23 -24.31
CA ALA A 45 19.08 33.29 -24.07
C ALA A 45 19.68 34.09 -22.89
N ALA A 46 20.58 33.43 -22.14
CA ALA A 46 21.99 33.81 -22.05
C ALA A 46 22.83 32.76 -21.31
N SER A 47 23.98 32.47 -21.90
CA SER A 47 25.07 31.61 -21.44
C SER A 47 25.80 32.19 -20.26
N GLY A 48 26.30 31.36 -19.34
CA GLY A 48 27.23 31.73 -18.32
C GLY A 48 27.96 30.49 -17.78
N SER A 49 29.10 30.18 -18.38
CA SER A 49 30.09 29.24 -17.88
C SER A 49 30.80 29.78 -16.66
N VAL A 50 30.88 29.01 -15.57
CA VAL A 50 31.88 29.18 -14.52
C VAL A 50 32.45 27.83 -14.13
N THR A 51 33.76 27.76 -14.21
CA THR A 51 34.74 26.73 -13.95
C THR A 51 34.68 26.16 -12.52
N ALA A 52 34.94 24.85 -12.40
CA ALA A 52 35.29 24.20 -11.15
C ALA A 52 36.70 24.60 -10.63
N PRO A 53 36.98 24.41 -9.33
CA PRO A 53 37.88 23.31 -9.02
C PRO A 53 37.61 22.61 -7.66
N GLY A 54 38.20 21.44 -7.48
CA GLY A 54 38.51 20.91 -6.15
C GLY A 54 38.11 19.44 -5.89
N ASN A 55 39.02 18.61 -6.26
CA ASN A 55 39.12 17.21 -5.90
C ASN A 55 39.14 16.98 -4.38
N VAL A 56 38.25 16.17 -3.80
CA VAL A 56 38.47 15.52 -2.49
C VAL A 56 38.16 14.05 -2.60
N ALA A 57 39.16 13.29 -2.18
CA ALA A 57 39.34 11.86 -2.28
C ALA A 57 38.25 10.96 -1.66
N GLY A 58 37.97 9.87 -2.33
CA GLY A 58 37.91 8.51 -1.80
C GLY A 58 36.93 8.22 -0.67
N ARG A 59 35.65 7.85 -1.02
CA ARG A 59 34.91 6.84 -0.28
C ARG A 59 34.54 5.71 -1.23
N SER A 60 35.17 4.57 -0.98
CA SER A 60 34.92 3.29 -1.64
C SER A 60 33.41 3.00 -1.64
N ALA A 61 32.79 3.09 -2.79
CA ALA A 61 31.43 2.60 -3.01
C ALA A 61 31.48 1.07 -2.93
N LEU A 62 30.74 0.51 -1.99
CA LEU A 62 30.48 -0.93 -1.96
C LEU A 62 29.87 -1.34 -3.31
N PRO A 63 30.26 -2.47 -3.89
CA PRO A 63 29.75 -2.91 -5.18
C PRO A 63 28.25 -3.14 -5.08
N VAL A 64 27.49 -2.38 -5.85
CA VAL A 64 26.07 -2.65 -6.11
C VAL A 64 26.02 -4.00 -6.84
N PRO A 65 25.34 -5.02 -6.30
CA PRO A 65 25.19 -6.27 -7.04
C PRO A 65 24.45 -5.96 -8.34
N LYS A 66 25.06 -6.33 -9.47
CA LYS A 66 24.42 -6.30 -10.79
C LYS A 66 23.24 -7.24 -10.73
N SER A 67 22.05 -6.68 -10.53
CA SER A 67 20.78 -7.38 -10.65
C SER A 67 20.67 -7.83 -12.10
N SER A 68 20.80 -9.12 -12.36
CA SER A 68 20.50 -9.65 -13.68
C SER A 68 19.04 -9.40 -13.97
N SER A 69 18.76 -8.79 -15.12
CA SER A 69 17.41 -8.45 -15.61
C SER A 69 16.47 -9.66 -15.65
N ASP A 70 17.00 -10.87 -15.67
CA ASP A 70 16.25 -12.13 -15.68
C ASP A 70 15.67 -12.55 -14.31
N GLU A 71 16.24 -12.08 -13.21
CA GLU A 71 15.70 -12.36 -11.86
C GLU A 71 14.50 -11.47 -11.50
N VAL A 72 14.37 -10.31 -12.14
CA VAL A 72 13.30 -9.33 -11.91
C VAL A 72 12.01 -9.73 -12.64
N ALA A 73 12.09 -10.48 -13.72
CA ALA A 73 10.96 -10.99 -14.52
C ALA A 73 10.49 -12.40 -14.11
N GLY A 74 10.84 -12.86 -12.91
CA GLY A 74 10.47 -14.19 -12.41
C GLY A 74 9.00 -14.51 -12.68
N ARG A 75 8.77 -15.59 -13.43
CA ARG A 75 7.43 -16.09 -13.79
C ARG A 75 6.57 -16.19 -12.54
N LEU A 76 5.43 -15.51 -12.54
CA LEU A 76 4.47 -15.60 -11.44
C LEU A 76 4.07 -17.07 -11.22
N PRO A 77 3.86 -17.48 -9.96
CA PRO A 77 3.33 -18.82 -9.69
C PRO A 77 1.96 -18.98 -10.33
N SER A 78 1.71 -20.13 -10.93
CA SER A 78 0.38 -20.47 -11.46
C SER A 78 -0.58 -20.73 -10.30
N VAL A 79 -1.82 -20.27 -10.45
CA VAL A 79 -2.90 -20.56 -9.50
C VAL A 79 -3.86 -21.54 -10.17
N PRO A 80 -4.24 -22.64 -9.52
CA PRO A 80 -5.28 -23.55 -10.05
C PRO A 80 -6.55 -22.77 -10.40
N GLY A 81 -7.14 -23.10 -11.54
CA GLY A 81 -8.38 -22.47 -11.98
C GLY A 81 -9.52 -22.59 -10.97
N ALA A 82 -10.55 -21.76 -11.13
CA ALA A 82 -11.70 -21.68 -10.24
C ALA A 82 -12.55 -22.96 -10.15
N SER A 83 -12.21 -24.02 -10.90
CA SER A 83 -12.85 -25.35 -10.84
C SER A 83 -12.17 -26.31 -9.86
N ASN A 84 -10.91 -26.07 -9.45
CA ASN A 84 -10.12 -27.02 -8.66
C ASN A 84 -9.92 -26.55 -7.20
N ALA A 85 -10.99 -26.58 -6.41
CA ALA A 85 -10.96 -26.17 -5.01
C ALA A 85 -9.99 -26.99 -4.13
N PRO A 86 -9.89 -28.35 -4.25
CA PRO A 86 -8.93 -29.11 -3.47
C PRO A 86 -7.47 -28.74 -3.76
N ALA A 87 -7.09 -28.55 -5.04
CA ALA A 87 -5.74 -28.17 -5.40
C ALA A 87 -5.38 -26.76 -4.88
N LEU A 88 -6.29 -25.80 -5.03
CA LEU A 88 -6.09 -24.44 -4.54
C LEU A 88 -5.95 -24.42 -3.00
N ALA A 89 -6.76 -25.20 -2.28
CA ALA A 89 -6.65 -25.30 -0.83
C ALA A 89 -5.31 -25.89 -0.39
N ARG A 90 -4.84 -26.98 -1.01
CA ARG A 90 -3.52 -27.57 -0.72
C ARG A 90 -2.38 -26.58 -0.95
N GLN A 91 -2.40 -25.86 -2.07
CA GLN A 91 -1.35 -24.85 -2.37
C GLN A 91 -1.39 -23.67 -1.41
N LEU A 92 -2.58 -23.21 -0.98
CA LEU A 92 -2.71 -22.19 0.05
C LEU A 92 -2.14 -22.65 1.41
N GLU A 93 -2.34 -23.91 1.79
CA GLU A 93 -1.73 -24.48 3.01
C GLU A 93 -0.21 -24.53 2.91
N LEU A 94 0.37 -24.95 1.77
CA LEU A 94 1.81 -24.96 1.55
C LEU A 94 2.39 -23.53 1.61
N ALA A 95 1.75 -22.57 0.94
CA ALA A 95 2.16 -21.19 0.99
C ALA A 95 2.10 -20.62 2.42
N ALA A 96 1.02 -20.91 3.15
CA ALA A 96 0.87 -20.47 4.53
C ALA A 96 1.91 -21.12 5.47
N ALA A 97 2.24 -22.39 5.27
CA ALA A 97 3.29 -23.09 6.02
C ALA A 97 4.66 -22.42 5.77
N THR A 98 5.02 -22.18 4.50
CA THR A 98 6.26 -21.48 4.12
C THR A 98 6.34 -20.08 4.73
N LEU A 99 5.24 -19.32 4.74
CA LEU A 99 5.20 -17.99 5.35
C LEU A 99 5.36 -18.03 6.89
N ARG A 100 4.97 -19.12 7.56
CA ARG A 100 5.17 -19.30 9.00
C ARG A 100 6.58 -19.77 9.35
N ASP A 101 7.20 -20.53 8.47
CA ASP A 101 8.56 -21.06 8.68
C ASP A 101 9.60 -19.93 8.66
N ARG A 102 10.26 -19.72 9.79
CA ARG A 102 11.30 -18.69 9.95
C ARG A 102 12.60 -19.06 9.25
N GLY A 103 12.84 -20.36 9.04
CA GLY A 103 14.02 -20.89 8.35
C GLY A 103 13.86 -20.98 6.83
N ALA A 104 12.65 -20.77 6.30
CA ALA A 104 12.41 -20.88 4.87
C ALA A 104 13.25 -19.89 4.07
N ALA A 105 13.85 -20.37 2.97
CA ALA A 105 14.65 -19.56 2.05
C ALA A 105 13.85 -18.37 1.50
N ALA A 106 14.54 -17.23 1.32
CA ALA A 106 13.90 -15.98 0.87
C ALA A 106 13.14 -16.12 -0.45
N SER A 107 13.65 -16.92 -1.40
CA SER A 107 13.00 -17.21 -2.67
C SER A 107 11.67 -17.96 -2.49
N HIS A 108 11.62 -18.94 -1.58
CA HIS A 108 10.40 -19.68 -1.27
C HIS A 108 9.36 -18.79 -0.58
N VAL A 109 9.79 -17.94 0.35
CA VAL A 109 8.93 -16.98 1.03
C VAL A 109 8.31 -15.99 0.04
N ARG A 110 9.13 -15.46 -0.89
CA ARG A 110 8.67 -14.60 -1.97
C ARG A 110 7.61 -15.29 -2.81
N ARG A 111 7.90 -16.49 -3.32
CA ARG A 111 6.92 -17.28 -4.12
C ARG A 111 5.63 -17.56 -3.37
N ALA A 112 5.72 -17.90 -2.08
CA ALA A 112 4.55 -18.15 -1.24
C ALA A 112 3.68 -16.89 -1.07
N GLY A 113 4.29 -15.70 -0.87
CA GLY A 113 3.57 -14.44 -0.78
C GLY A 113 2.94 -14.02 -2.11
N GLU A 114 3.65 -14.18 -3.23
CA GLU A 114 3.12 -13.91 -4.57
C GLU A 114 1.97 -14.86 -4.91
N PHE A 115 2.12 -16.16 -4.64
CA PHE A 115 1.04 -17.14 -4.80
C PHE A 115 -0.18 -16.78 -3.95
N GLN A 116 0.04 -16.44 -2.68
CA GLN A 116 -1.04 -16.02 -1.78
C GLN A 116 -1.82 -14.83 -2.36
N GLN A 117 -1.13 -13.82 -2.91
CA GLN A 117 -1.78 -12.66 -3.53
C GLN A 117 -2.68 -13.06 -4.69
N LEU A 118 -2.16 -13.90 -5.59
CA LEU A 118 -2.89 -14.35 -6.77
C LEU A 118 -4.10 -15.20 -6.39
N ALA A 119 -3.92 -16.15 -5.46
CA ALA A 119 -5.00 -16.99 -4.95
C ALA A 119 -6.10 -16.17 -4.26
N VAL A 120 -5.71 -15.15 -3.47
CA VAL A 120 -6.64 -14.20 -2.86
C VAL A 120 -7.41 -13.42 -3.93
N GLY A 121 -6.75 -12.96 -4.99
CA GLY A 121 -7.38 -12.29 -6.13
C GLY A 121 -8.40 -13.19 -6.86
N THR A 122 -8.02 -14.44 -7.13
CA THR A 122 -8.90 -15.46 -7.72
C THR A 122 -10.14 -15.71 -6.84
N LEU A 123 -9.93 -15.91 -5.55
CA LEU A 123 -11.03 -16.11 -4.59
C LEU A 123 -11.92 -14.87 -4.43
N ALA A 124 -11.35 -13.66 -4.50
CA ALA A 124 -12.12 -12.43 -4.42
C ALA A 124 -13.06 -12.25 -5.63
N ALA A 125 -12.67 -12.74 -6.79
CA ALA A 125 -13.47 -12.71 -8.02
C ALA A 125 -14.42 -13.92 -8.15
N ALA A 126 -14.18 -15.02 -7.42
CA ALA A 126 -14.95 -16.25 -7.53
C ALA A 126 -16.34 -16.17 -6.87
N SER A 127 -17.21 -17.13 -7.19
CA SER A 127 -18.51 -17.29 -6.53
C SER A 127 -18.38 -17.59 -5.03
N GLY A 128 -19.43 -17.27 -4.25
CA GLY A 128 -19.49 -17.61 -2.82
C GLY A 128 -19.32 -19.10 -2.56
N THR A 129 -19.95 -19.93 -3.38
CA THR A 129 -19.86 -21.39 -3.30
C THR A 129 -18.43 -21.88 -3.48
N PHE A 130 -17.72 -21.40 -4.50
CA PHE A 130 -16.31 -21.79 -4.71
C PHE A 130 -15.41 -21.33 -3.56
N ARG A 131 -15.58 -20.09 -3.10
CA ARG A 131 -14.86 -19.58 -1.92
C ARG A 131 -15.06 -20.47 -0.69
N THR A 132 -16.30 -20.86 -0.42
CA THR A 132 -16.62 -21.78 0.68
C THR A 132 -15.98 -23.15 0.48
N LYS A 133 -16.08 -23.74 -0.73
CA LYS A 133 -15.43 -25.02 -1.05
C LYS A 133 -13.92 -25.02 -0.81
N VAL A 134 -13.23 -23.90 -1.10
CA VAL A 134 -11.79 -23.77 -0.82
C VAL A 134 -11.55 -23.56 0.66
N THR A 135 -12.21 -22.57 1.27
CA THR A 135 -11.88 -22.15 2.64
C THR A 135 -12.29 -23.14 3.73
N SER A 136 -13.28 -24.03 3.46
CA SER A 136 -13.65 -25.13 4.36
C SER A 136 -12.60 -26.25 4.44
N ARG A 137 -11.71 -26.34 3.45
CA ARG A 137 -10.61 -27.29 3.39
C ARG A 137 -9.32 -26.79 4.03
N LEU A 138 -9.29 -25.53 4.46
CA LEU A 138 -8.11 -24.92 5.07
C LEU A 138 -8.12 -25.17 6.58
N ARG A 139 -6.92 -25.34 7.16
CA ARG A 139 -6.73 -25.32 8.61
C ARG A 139 -7.21 -23.98 9.19
N PRO A 140 -7.72 -23.93 10.43
CA PRO A 140 -8.33 -22.73 10.99
C PRO A 140 -7.47 -21.46 10.85
N GLN A 141 -6.18 -21.56 11.14
CA GLN A 141 -5.24 -20.41 11.04
C GLN A 141 -5.09 -19.92 9.59
N THR A 142 -4.96 -20.83 8.62
CA THR A 142 -4.86 -20.47 7.19
C THR A 142 -6.19 -19.91 6.69
N ALA A 143 -7.31 -20.50 7.10
CA ALA A 143 -8.64 -20.03 6.73
C ALA A 143 -8.90 -18.59 7.21
N VAL A 144 -8.51 -18.25 8.45
CA VAL A 144 -8.61 -16.88 9.00
C VAL A 144 -7.82 -15.89 8.13
N MET A 145 -6.58 -16.23 7.79
CA MET A 145 -5.72 -15.39 6.96
C MET A 145 -6.29 -15.20 5.55
N VAL A 146 -6.72 -16.28 4.91
CA VAL A 146 -7.25 -16.24 3.54
C VAL A 146 -8.59 -15.49 3.49
N ARG A 147 -9.54 -15.81 4.39
CA ARG A 147 -10.85 -15.13 4.42
C ARG A 147 -10.72 -13.63 4.65
N GLY A 148 -9.86 -13.19 5.58
CA GLY A 148 -9.62 -11.77 5.85
C GLY A 148 -9.06 -11.06 4.61
N ALA A 149 -8.03 -11.63 3.98
CA ALA A 149 -7.44 -11.07 2.77
C ALA A 149 -8.43 -11.03 1.60
N VAL A 150 -9.24 -12.07 1.41
CA VAL A 150 -10.27 -12.13 0.35
C VAL A 150 -11.33 -11.05 0.58
N ARG A 151 -11.84 -10.90 1.82
CA ARG A 151 -12.82 -9.85 2.13
C ARG A 151 -12.25 -8.45 1.85
N ALA A 152 -11.03 -8.18 2.33
CA ALA A 152 -10.37 -6.90 2.09
C ALA A 152 -10.18 -6.62 0.59
N THR A 153 -9.69 -7.60 -0.16
CA THR A 153 -9.48 -7.47 -1.62
C THR A 153 -10.80 -7.26 -2.36
N SER A 154 -11.87 -8.00 -2.01
CA SER A 154 -13.20 -7.82 -2.62
C SER A 154 -13.76 -6.42 -2.38
N LEU A 155 -13.59 -5.86 -1.15
CA LEU A 155 -14.02 -4.51 -0.82
C LEU A 155 -13.27 -3.46 -1.64
N LEU A 156 -11.94 -3.59 -1.78
CA LEU A 156 -11.15 -2.67 -2.59
C LEU A 156 -11.49 -2.79 -4.09
N HIS A 157 -11.72 -4.02 -4.60
CA HIS A 157 -12.16 -4.23 -5.97
C HIS A 157 -13.53 -3.59 -6.25
N ALA A 158 -14.43 -3.56 -5.26
CA ALA A 158 -15.74 -2.94 -5.38
C ALA A 158 -15.71 -1.40 -5.31
N MET A 159 -14.56 -0.81 -4.99
CA MET A 159 -14.37 0.65 -5.02
C MET A 159 -13.97 1.16 -6.41
N THR A 160 -13.66 0.27 -7.36
CA THR A 160 -12.86 0.68 -8.49
C THR A 160 -13.12 -0.17 -9.71
N SER A 161 -13.23 0.47 -10.86
CA SER A 161 -13.41 -0.17 -12.14
C SER A 161 -12.06 -0.43 -12.84
N PRO A 162 -11.96 -1.44 -13.72
CA PRO A 162 -10.79 -1.61 -14.58
C PRO A 162 -10.55 -0.37 -15.44
N GLN A 163 -9.30 0.04 -15.56
CA GLN A 163 -8.90 1.25 -16.27
C GLN A 163 -8.55 0.97 -17.73
N ARG A 164 -8.66 1.96 -18.60
CA ARG A 164 -8.29 1.83 -20.02
C ARG A 164 -6.84 2.20 -20.31
N ARG A 165 -6.16 2.91 -19.41
CA ARG A 165 -4.77 3.35 -19.54
C ARG A 165 -3.94 2.82 -18.39
N LEU A 166 -2.67 2.54 -18.63
CA LEU A 166 -1.71 2.21 -17.57
C LEU A 166 -1.33 3.48 -16.80
N PRO A 167 -1.02 3.37 -15.51
CA PRO A 167 -0.72 4.53 -14.68
C PRO A 167 0.67 5.10 -14.99
N ARG A 168 0.87 6.38 -14.68
CA ARG A 168 2.19 7.04 -14.80
C ARG A 168 3.05 6.87 -13.53
N TRP A 169 2.90 5.76 -12.83
CA TRP A 169 3.67 5.49 -11.62
C TRP A 169 5.09 5.05 -11.94
N ARG A 170 5.95 5.20 -10.95
CA ARG A 170 7.22 4.48 -10.88
C ARG A 170 7.09 3.37 -9.84
N ILE A 171 7.51 2.16 -10.20
CA ILE A 171 7.50 1.02 -9.28
C ILE A 171 8.93 0.76 -8.84
N VAL A 172 9.13 0.81 -7.52
CA VAL A 172 10.43 0.61 -6.88
C VAL A 172 10.39 -0.59 -5.93
N ALA A 173 11.56 -1.07 -5.54
CA ALA A 173 11.68 -2.02 -4.44
C ALA A 173 11.22 -1.33 -3.13
N PRO A 174 10.42 -2.00 -2.30
CA PRO A 174 10.03 -1.45 -1.01
C PRO A 174 11.20 -1.51 -0.03
N PRO A 175 11.18 -0.69 1.05
CA PRO A 175 12.12 -0.88 2.15
C PRO A 175 12.02 -2.30 2.73
N PRO A 176 13.09 -2.83 3.33
CA PRO A 176 13.09 -4.16 3.94
C PRO A 176 11.97 -4.36 4.95
N PRO A 177 11.37 -5.56 5.05
CA PRO A 177 10.19 -5.78 5.91
C PRO A 177 10.49 -5.56 7.40
N ARG A 178 11.73 -5.83 7.85
CA ARG A 178 12.14 -5.57 9.23
C ARG A 178 12.24 -4.08 9.54
N GLU A 179 12.73 -3.30 8.60
CA GLU A 179 12.84 -1.84 8.69
C GLU A 179 11.44 -1.20 8.77
N LEU A 180 10.54 -1.52 7.84
CA LEU A 180 9.15 -1.05 7.89
C LEU A 180 8.46 -1.43 9.20
N LEU A 181 8.64 -2.67 9.67
CA LEU A 181 8.09 -3.10 10.95
C LEU A 181 8.65 -2.29 12.12
N GLY A 182 9.92 -1.89 12.04
CA GLY A 182 10.55 -0.97 12.98
C GLY A 182 9.83 0.37 13.03
N TYR A 183 9.57 1.00 11.88
CA TYR A 183 8.85 2.27 11.77
C TYR A 183 7.42 2.18 12.31
N TYR A 184 6.66 1.14 11.96
CA TYR A 184 5.31 0.93 12.48
C TYR A 184 5.31 0.78 14.01
N ARG A 185 6.27 0.04 14.59
CA ARG A 185 6.37 -0.14 16.05
C ARG A 185 6.76 1.14 16.77
N VAL A 186 7.66 1.94 16.19
CA VAL A 186 8.00 3.27 16.73
C VAL A 186 6.75 4.16 16.75
N ALA A 187 6.01 4.19 15.65
CA ALA A 187 4.77 4.95 15.57
C ALA A 187 3.72 4.47 16.59
N GLN A 188 3.54 3.15 16.74
CA GLN A 188 2.66 2.58 17.77
C GLN A 188 3.07 3.00 19.19
N ARG A 189 4.35 2.92 19.52
CA ARG A 189 4.82 3.34 20.88
C ARG A 189 4.54 4.81 21.15
N ARG A 190 4.63 5.68 20.13
CA ARG A 190 4.43 7.13 20.29
C ARG A 190 2.97 7.55 20.33
N THR A 191 2.08 6.78 19.70
CA THR A 191 0.68 7.20 19.50
C THR A 191 -0.35 6.26 20.07
N GLY A 192 0.00 5.01 20.38
CA GLY A 192 -0.93 3.94 20.76
C GLY A 192 -1.60 3.27 19.55
N VAL A 193 -1.50 3.82 18.33
CA VAL A 193 -2.11 3.24 17.13
C VAL A 193 -1.48 1.88 16.83
N PRO A 194 -2.26 0.79 16.72
CA PRO A 194 -1.68 -0.54 16.48
C PRO A 194 -0.91 -0.61 15.16
N TRP A 195 0.30 -1.15 15.20
CA TRP A 195 1.20 -1.26 14.05
C TRP A 195 0.55 -1.94 12.84
N THR A 196 -0.37 -2.86 13.08
CA THR A 196 -1.08 -3.60 12.02
C THR A 196 -1.98 -2.73 11.17
N TYR A 197 -2.57 -1.67 11.74
CA TYR A 197 -3.35 -0.69 10.99
C TYR A 197 -2.45 0.20 10.12
N LEU A 198 -1.31 0.64 10.63
CA LEU A 198 -0.34 1.41 9.85
C LEU A 198 0.20 0.59 8.68
N ALA A 199 0.51 -0.69 8.92
CA ALA A 199 0.93 -1.60 7.86
C ALA A 199 -0.19 -1.88 6.84
N ALA A 200 -1.45 -1.97 7.29
CA ALA A 200 -2.61 -2.17 6.40
C ALA A 200 -2.87 -0.95 5.51
N ILE A 201 -2.78 0.26 6.04
CA ILE A 201 -2.86 1.50 5.26
C ILE A 201 -1.73 1.51 4.21
N HIS A 202 -0.48 1.29 4.62
CA HIS A 202 0.67 1.29 3.71
C HIS A 202 0.56 0.21 2.61
N LEU A 203 -0.01 -0.96 2.93
CA LEU A 203 -0.33 -2.00 1.96
C LEU A 203 -1.36 -1.53 0.93
N VAL A 204 -2.41 -0.85 1.38
CA VAL A 204 -3.52 -0.40 0.53
C VAL A 204 -3.07 0.78 -0.34
N GLU A 205 -2.39 1.76 0.24
CA GLU A 205 -2.01 2.99 -0.46
C GLU A 205 -0.95 2.74 -1.54
N THR A 206 0.17 2.17 -1.17
CA THR A 206 1.32 2.10 -2.08
C THR A 206 1.96 0.73 -2.18
N ARG A 207 1.28 -0.32 -1.72
CA ARG A 207 1.83 -1.69 -1.71
C ARG A 207 3.17 -1.76 -0.97
N MET A 208 3.17 -1.26 0.28
CA MET A 208 4.36 -1.14 1.14
C MET A 208 5.45 -0.21 0.58
N GLY A 209 5.06 0.89 -0.06
CA GLY A 209 5.97 1.88 -0.61
C GLY A 209 6.53 1.54 -2.00
N ARG A 210 5.97 0.53 -2.68
CA ARG A 210 6.39 0.20 -4.06
C ARG A 210 5.93 1.22 -5.08
N ILE A 211 4.76 1.82 -4.90
CA ILE A 211 4.20 2.79 -5.84
C ILE A 211 4.74 4.17 -5.48
N ARG A 212 5.37 4.82 -6.46
CA ARG A 212 5.83 6.20 -6.39
C ARG A 212 5.12 7.03 -7.45
N GLY A 213 4.49 8.11 -7.01
CA GLY A 213 3.71 9.02 -7.85
C GLY A 213 2.51 9.56 -7.08
N ALA A 214 1.97 10.67 -7.55
CA ALA A 214 0.76 11.24 -6.99
C ALA A 214 -0.47 10.41 -7.35
N SER A 215 -1.48 10.43 -6.49
CA SER A 215 -2.82 9.98 -6.85
C SER A 215 -3.49 10.97 -7.80
N THR A 216 -4.62 10.61 -8.36
CA THR A 216 -5.45 11.53 -9.17
C THR A 216 -5.93 12.74 -8.38
N ALA A 217 -5.99 12.65 -7.06
CA ALA A 217 -6.33 13.75 -6.17
C ALA A 217 -5.10 14.48 -5.60
N GLY A 218 -3.90 14.21 -6.10
CA GLY A 218 -2.68 14.86 -5.67
C GLY A 218 -2.09 14.33 -4.36
N ALA A 219 -2.52 13.17 -3.86
CA ALA A 219 -1.93 12.58 -2.67
C ALA A 219 -0.52 12.04 -2.95
N LEU A 220 0.41 12.22 -2.00
CA LEU A 220 1.84 12.01 -2.16
C LEU A 220 2.40 11.02 -1.12
N GLY A 221 3.56 10.49 -1.44
CA GLY A 221 4.37 9.67 -0.54
C GLY A 221 3.84 8.26 -0.29
N PRO A 222 4.56 7.46 0.52
CA PRO A 222 4.24 6.05 0.74
C PRO A 222 2.91 5.83 1.47
N MET A 223 2.43 6.83 2.21
CA MET A 223 1.16 6.79 2.93
C MET A 223 0.08 7.67 2.27
N GLN A 224 0.35 8.23 1.08
CA GLN A 224 -0.60 8.99 0.25
C GLN A 224 -1.31 10.13 1.00
N PHE A 225 -0.54 11.05 1.55
CA PHE A 225 -1.05 12.27 2.16
C PHE A 225 -1.42 13.31 1.11
N LEU A 226 -2.56 13.97 1.28
CA LEU A 226 -2.80 15.26 0.64
C LEU A 226 -1.90 16.33 1.26
N PRO A 227 -1.36 17.30 0.48
CA PRO A 227 -0.47 18.36 1.02
C PRO A 227 -1.04 19.05 2.25
N ALA A 228 -2.29 19.52 2.21
CA ALA A 228 -2.92 20.17 3.36
C ALA A 228 -3.05 19.27 4.60
N THR A 229 -3.22 17.96 4.43
CA THR A 229 -3.21 17.01 5.55
C THR A 229 -1.79 16.79 6.06
N TRP A 230 -0.79 16.81 5.16
CA TRP A 230 0.60 16.73 5.54
C TRP A 230 1.05 17.91 6.40
N ASP A 231 0.63 19.12 6.05
CA ASP A 231 0.94 20.34 6.82
C ASP A 231 0.48 20.22 8.29
N LEU A 232 -0.63 19.53 8.55
CA LEU A 232 -1.15 19.32 9.90
C LEU A 232 -0.43 18.21 10.68
N TYR A 233 0.02 17.15 10.02
CA TYR A 233 0.48 15.93 10.70
C TYR A 233 1.93 15.53 10.40
N GLY A 234 2.56 16.15 9.39
CA GLY A 234 3.93 15.84 8.95
C GLY A 234 5.00 16.27 9.96
N ALA A 235 4.75 17.36 10.71
CA ALA A 235 5.64 17.88 11.76
C ALA A 235 7.09 18.08 11.26
N GLY A 236 7.26 18.74 10.11
CA GLY A 236 8.55 19.08 9.53
C GLY A 236 9.32 17.93 8.86
N GLY A 237 8.71 16.72 8.77
CA GLY A 237 9.32 15.58 8.08
C GLY A 237 9.21 15.65 6.56
N ASP A 238 9.73 14.61 5.87
CA ASP A 238 9.59 14.43 4.43
C ASP A 238 8.39 13.50 4.12
N ILE A 239 7.43 14.01 3.35
CA ILE A 239 6.23 13.27 2.90
C ILE A 239 6.58 12.00 2.11
N ASN A 240 7.76 11.94 1.49
CA ASN A 240 8.24 10.81 0.72
C ASN A 240 9.07 9.82 1.54
N ASP A 241 9.52 10.21 2.74
CA ASP A 241 10.22 9.31 3.65
C ASP A 241 9.25 8.35 4.33
N PRO A 242 9.47 7.01 4.27
CA PRO A 242 8.55 6.04 4.86
C PRO A 242 8.39 6.17 6.38
N ARG A 243 9.46 6.52 7.12
CA ARG A 243 9.43 6.67 8.57
C ARG A 243 8.56 7.85 8.98
N ASP A 244 8.78 9.00 8.32
CA ASP A 244 8.06 10.24 8.61
C ASP A 244 6.59 10.13 8.22
N ALA A 245 6.31 9.58 7.03
CA ALA A 245 4.95 9.36 6.56
C ALA A 245 4.15 8.38 7.43
N ILE A 246 4.77 7.29 7.90
CA ILE A 246 4.12 6.34 8.82
C ILE A 246 3.83 7.01 10.16
N LEU A 247 4.76 7.84 10.67
CA LEU A 247 4.54 8.55 11.93
C LEU A 247 3.45 9.63 11.78
N ALA A 248 3.41 10.34 10.67
CA ALA A 248 2.35 11.29 10.35
C ALA A 248 0.97 10.61 10.28
N ALA A 249 0.89 9.45 9.63
CA ALA A 249 -0.34 8.63 9.60
C ALA A 249 -0.81 8.23 10.99
N ALA A 250 0.12 7.85 11.86
CA ALA A 250 -0.21 7.52 13.24
C ALA A 250 -0.69 8.74 14.06
N ARG A 251 -0.12 9.93 13.82
CA ARG A 251 -0.58 11.19 14.44
C ARG A 251 -2.01 11.54 13.98
N LEU A 252 -2.28 11.47 12.67
CA LEU A 252 -3.62 11.68 12.11
C LEU A 252 -4.64 10.75 12.77
N LEU A 253 -4.35 9.44 12.81
CA LEU A 253 -5.26 8.47 13.40
C LEU A 253 -5.47 8.74 14.91
N LYS A 254 -4.41 9.06 15.66
CA LYS A 254 -4.50 9.39 17.09
C LYS A 254 -5.37 10.62 17.32
N ALA A 255 -5.19 11.68 16.54
CA ALA A 255 -5.96 12.92 16.65
C ALA A 255 -7.46 12.72 16.37
N ASN A 256 -7.81 11.61 15.66
CA ASN A 256 -9.17 11.28 15.28
C ASN A 256 -9.72 10.03 15.99
N GLY A 257 -9.29 9.77 17.22
CA GLY A 257 -9.91 8.78 18.12
C GLY A 257 -9.20 7.44 18.25
N ALA A 258 -8.15 7.16 17.46
CA ALA A 258 -7.37 5.93 17.64
C ALA A 258 -6.55 5.97 18.95
N PRO A 259 -6.34 4.84 19.65
CA PRO A 259 -6.79 3.49 19.30
C PRO A 259 -8.22 3.15 19.74
N GLY A 260 -8.93 4.05 20.44
CA GLY A 260 -10.24 3.79 21.02
C GLY A 260 -11.31 3.49 19.96
N ASP A 261 -11.40 4.32 18.91
CA ASP A 261 -12.25 4.07 17.75
C ASP A 261 -11.43 4.11 16.46
N MET A 262 -10.92 2.94 16.09
CA MET A 262 -10.18 2.77 14.84
C MET A 262 -11.05 2.97 13.59
N SER A 263 -12.35 2.74 13.67
CA SER A 263 -13.24 2.91 12.52
C SER A 263 -13.47 4.38 12.21
N GLU A 264 -13.66 5.19 13.25
CA GLU A 264 -13.78 6.64 13.10
C GLU A 264 -12.45 7.25 12.65
N ALA A 265 -11.34 6.89 13.29
CA ALA A 265 -10.01 7.35 12.89
C ALA A 265 -9.70 7.05 11.40
N LEU A 266 -10.08 5.86 10.91
CA LEU A 266 -9.93 5.50 9.51
C LEU A 266 -10.87 6.29 8.58
N ARG A 267 -12.05 6.72 9.03
CA ARG A 267 -12.93 7.60 8.23
C ARG A 267 -12.29 8.96 7.99
N HIS A 268 -11.52 9.47 8.91
CA HIS A 268 -10.71 10.68 8.70
C HIS A 268 -9.53 10.48 7.75
N TYR A 269 -9.04 9.24 7.62
CA TYR A 269 -8.05 8.88 6.61
C TYR A 269 -8.68 8.73 5.22
N ASN A 270 -9.82 8.05 5.14
CA ASN A 270 -10.60 7.86 3.93
C ASN A 270 -12.08 7.61 4.28
N GLN A 271 -12.99 8.45 3.77
CA GLN A 271 -14.41 8.43 4.10
C GLN A 271 -15.16 7.18 3.60
N SER A 272 -14.56 6.39 2.70
CA SER A 272 -15.20 5.20 2.16
C SER A 272 -15.35 4.10 3.21
N THR A 273 -16.57 3.69 3.50
CA THR A 273 -16.85 2.54 4.36
C THR A 273 -16.18 1.25 3.86
N LYS A 274 -16.06 1.08 2.54
CA LYS A 274 -15.35 -0.07 1.95
C LYS A 274 -13.86 -0.02 2.26
N TYR A 275 -13.24 1.16 2.20
CA TYR A 275 -11.84 1.37 2.60
C TYR A 275 -11.63 1.03 4.07
N VAL A 276 -12.43 1.64 4.96
CA VAL A 276 -12.34 1.41 6.41
C VAL A 276 -12.43 -0.08 6.73
N ARG A 277 -13.41 -0.77 6.15
CA ARG A 277 -13.56 -2.23 6.33
C ARG A 277 -12.40 -3.03 5.76
N ALA A 278 -11.89 -2.67 4.58
CA ALA A 278 -10.76 -3.37 3.95
C ALA A 278 -9.46 -3.24 4.77
N VAL A 279 -9.11 -2.02 5.19
CA VAL A 279 -7.96 -1.77 6.06
C VAL A 279 -8.10 -2.54 7.38
N SER A 280 -9.29 -2.51 7.99
CA SER A 280 -9.57 -3.24 9.24
C SER A 280 -9.44 -4.76 9.07
N GLU A 281 -9.84 -5.34 7.93
CA GLU A 281 -9.67 -6.77 7.65
C GLU A 281 -8.19 -7.16 7.50
N TYR A 282 -7.39 -6.36 6.77
CA TYR A 282 -5.95 -6.58 6.69
C TYR A 282 -5.27 -6.44 8.06
N ALA A 283 -5.61 -5.40 8.83
CA ALA A 283 -5.05 -5.18 10.15
C ALA A 283 -5.37 -6.34 11.10
N ARG A 284 -6.64 -6.76 11.20
CA ARG A 284 -7.08 -7.92 12.01
C ARG A 284 -6.37 -9.21 11.58
N THR A 285 -6.19 -9.40 10.28
CA THR A 285 -5.49 -10.57 9.75
C THR A 285 -4.04 -10.59 10.22
N MET A 286 -3.33 -9.47 10.16
CA MET A 286 -1.95 -9.34 10.65
C MET A 286 -1.85 -9.46 12.18
N THR A 287 -2.87 -9.02 12.92
CA THR A 287 -2.94 -9.18 14.38
C THR A 287 -3.06 -10.67 14.76
N ARG A 288 -3.90 -11.42 14.05
CA ARG A 288 -4.12 -12.86 14.30
C ARG A 288 -2.99 -13.74 13.76
N SER A 289 -2.27 -13.28 12.74
CA SER A 289 -1.19 -14.02 12.10
C SER A 289 -0.06 -13.10 11.61
N ARG A 290 1.05 -13.10 12.34
CA ARG A 290 2.25 -12.33 11.92
C ARG A 290 2.80 -12.75 10.56
N SER A 291 2.57 -14.00 10.15
CA SER A 291 2.95 -14.47 8.81
C SER A 291 2.17 -13.80 7.69
N ALA A 292 0.99 -13.23 7.98
CA ALA A 292 0.24 -12.43 7.01
C ALA A 292 1.04 -11.17 6.57
N TYR A 293 1.66 -10.46 7.52
CA TYR A 293 2.54 -9.34 7.19
C TYR A 293 3.71 -9.76 6.28
N ARG A 294 4.33 -10.92 6.61
CA ARG A 294 5.42 -11.48 5.79
C ARG A 294 4.95 -11.79 4.37
N GLY A 295 3.74 -12.34 4.19
CA GLY A 295 3.12 -12.58 2.89
C GLY A 295 2.80 -11.28 2.14
N TYR A 296 2.11 -10.34 2.80
CA TYR A 296 1.68 -9.08 2.21
C TYR A 296 2.84 -8.19 1.75
N TRP A 297 3.98 -8.24 2.45
CA TRP A 297 5.18 -7.53 2.02
C TRP A 297 5.69 -8.01 0.65
N HIS A 298 5.48 -9.27 0.29
CA HIS A 298 5.85 -9.82 -1.02
C HIS A 298 4.81 -9.57 -2.12
N TRP A 299 3.65 -8.99 -1.78
CA TRP A 299 2.63 -8.69 -2.78
C TRP A 299 3.14 -7.68 -3.79
N ARG A 300 2.94 -8.01 -5.08
CA ARG A 300 3.34 -7.18 -6.21
C ARG A 300 2.29 -6.12 -6.51
N VAL A 301 2.66 -5.14 -7.33
CA VAL A 301 1.71 -4.15 -7.85
C VAL A 301 0.94 -4.79 -8.99
N LEU A 302 -0.32 -5.15 -8.72
CA LEU A 302 -1.27 -5.65 -9.71
C LEU A 302 -2.21 -4.50 -10.10
N TYR A 303 -2.32 -4.24 -11.40
CA TYR A 303 -3.14 -3.16 -11.94
C TYR A 303 -4.27 -3.72 -12.79
N ARG A 304 -5.52 -3.38 -12.43
CA ARG A 304 -6.72 -3.81 -13.15
C ARG A 304 -6.94 -2.93 -14.37
N HIS A 305 -6.82 -3.52 -15.53
CA HIS A 305 -7.01 -2.87 -16.82
C HIS A 305 -8.15 -3.54 -17.59
N ALA A 306 -8.79 -2.84 -18.53
CA ALA A 306 -9.88 -3.37 -19.33
C ALA A 306 -9.50 -4.65 -20.13
N ARG A 307 -8.21 -4.83 -20.43
CA ARG A 307 -7.66 -6.03 -21.11
C ARG A 307 -7.28 -7.16 -20.13
N GLY A 308 -7.47 -7.00 -18.83
CA GLY A 308 -7.06 -7.95 -17.80
C GLY A 308 -6.14 -7.32 -16.75
N THR A 309 -5.59 -8.13 -15.86
CA THR A 309 -4.71 -7.64 -14.80
C THR A 309 -3.25 -7.60 -15.26
N TYR A 310 -2.60 -6.46 -15.11
CA TYR A 310 -1.17 -6.31 -15.36
C TYR A 310 -0.39 -6.39 -14.05
N VAL A 311 0.76 -7.05 -14.11
CA VAL A 311 1.82 -6.90 -13.10
C VAL A 311 2.69 -5.73 -13.54
N LEU A 312 2.81 -4.72 -12.67
CA LEU A 312 3.76 -3.63 -12.85
C LEU A 312 5.05 -3.98 -12.10
N PRO A 313 6.14 -4.32 -12.82
CA PRO A 313 7.39 -4.75 -12.18
C PRO A 313 8.15 -3.59 -11.56
N VAL A 314 9.12 -3.89 -10.70
CA VAL A 314 10.13 -2.92 -10.28
C VAL A 314 10.86 -2.41 -11.53
N GLY A 315 11.04 -1.10 -11.62
CA GLY A 315 11.58 -0.43 -12.80
C GLY A 315 10.52 0.07 -13.79
N TYR A 316 9.21 -0.27 -13.61
CA TYR A 316 8.15 0.34 -14.40
C TYR A 316 8.18 1.89 -14.24
N PRO A 317 7.99 2.69 -15.30
CA PRO A 317 7.53 2.33 -16.63
C PRO A 317 8.65 1.94 -17.64
N LYS A 318 9.93 2.01 -17.24
CA LYS A 318 11.06 1.60 -18.11
C LYS A 318 11.03 0.09 -18.39
N VAL A 319 10.65 -0.71 -17.39
CA VAL A 319 10.41 -2.16 -17.53
C VAL A 319 8.95 -2.38 -17.90
N ARG A 320 8.72 -3.15 -18.98
CA ARG A 320 7.37 -3.39 -19.53
C ARG A 320 6.47 -4.11 -18.52
N PRO A 321 5.19 -3.72 -18.38
CA PRO A 321 4.22 -4.44 -17.59
C PRO A 321 3.87 -5.78 -18.24
N VAL A 322 3.54 -6.78 -17.42
CA VAL A 322 3.19 -8.13 -17.88
C VAL A 322 1.70 -8.36 -17.68
N LEU A 323 0.99 -8.67 -18.78
CA LEU A 323 -0.42 -9.09 -18.70
C LEU A 323 -0.49 -10.49 -18.10
N MET A 324 -1.25 -10.64 -17.03
CA MET A 324 -1.48 -11.96 -16.44
C MET A 324 -2.38 -12.79 -17.34
N ARG A 325 -1.92 -13.98 -17.70
CA ARG A 325 -2.76 -14.97 -18.33
C ARG A 325 -3.63 -15.63 -17.26
N VAL A 326 -4.94 -15.57 -17.42
CA VAL A 326 -5.85 -16.39 -16.64
C VAL A 326 -5.74 -17.79 -17.23
N GLY A 327 -5.21 -18.75 -16.46
CA GLY A 327 -5.16 -20.16 -16.83
C GLY A 327 -6.51 -20.81 -16.68
#